data_f53998b871bbb038645b56dd0b874589
#
_entry.id   f53998b871bbb038645b56dd0b874589
#
_cell.length_a   1.000
_cell.length_b   1.000
_cell.length_c   1.000
_cell.angle_alpha   90.00
_cell.angle_beta   90.00
_cell.angle_gamma   90.00
#
_symmetry.space_group_name_H-M   'P 1'
#
loop_
_entity.id
_entity.type
_entity.pdbx_description
1 polymer ?
#
loop_
_entity_poly.entity_id
_entity_poly.type
_entity_poly.pdbx_seq_one_letter_code
_entity_poly.pdbx_strand_id
1 'polypeptide(L)'
;NQFREEHILSPNLLSDDMLLGISKQSTNIVKNVLKDHPKEDWAIKYVPHGIDSSKFFPVVNDFEFEAFKEKFFNNKEYDFVVLWNSRNIRRKNAPDIILAWKLFTDQLTKEQAEKCALVMHTDPVDDNGTDLPAVVETCGSPNVIFSTQKIEQKQLNYLYNCSDVHMFMTDNEGWGLGLTESL
;
A
#
# COMPACT_ATOMS: atom_id res chain seq x y z
N ASN A 1 -17.79 3.98 1.98
CA ASN A 1 -18.28 3.67 0.63
C ASN A 1 -19.51 2.82 0.74
N GLN A 2 -20.65 3.47 0.74
CA GLN A 2 -21.91 2.79 0.49
C GLN A 2 -21.93 2.44 -1.00
N PHE A 3 -21.69 1.18 -1.32
CA PHE A 3 -22.16 0.65 -2.60
C PHE A 3 -23.66 0.87 -2.60
N ARG A 4 -24.12 1.73 -3.47
CA ARG A 4 -25.56 1.91 -3.64
C ARG A 4 -26.12 0.62 -4.24
N GLU A 5 -27.21 0.10 -3.69
CA GLU A 5 -27.89 -1.11 -4.17
C GLU A 5 -28.12 -1.09 -5.69
N GLU A 6 -28.42 0.09 -6.23
CA GLU A 6 -28.62 0.37 -7.66
C GLU A 6 -27.43 -0.02 -8.55
N HIS A 7 -26.18 0.02 -8.02
CA HIS A 7 -24.98 -0.35 -8.78
C HIS A 7 -24.67 -1.85 -8.71
N ILE A 8 -25.22 -2.54 -7.72
CA ILE A 8 -24.98 -3.96 -7.50
C ILE A 8 -26.06 -4.80 -8.18
N LEU A 9 -27.27 -4.28 -8.29
CA LEU A 9 -28.39 -4.93 -8.98
C LEU A 9 -28.40 -4.67 -10.49
N SER A 10 -27.21 -4.52 -11.11
CA SER A 10 -27.15 -4.48 -12.57
C SER A 10 -27.67 -5.81 -13.14
N PRO A 11 -28.37 -5.80 -14.28
CA PRO A 11 -28.83 -7.04 -14.94
C PRO A 11 -27.70 -8.06 -15.14
N ASN A 12 -26.47 -7.58 -15.36
CA ASN A 12 -25.30 -8.42 -15.52
C ASN A 12 -24.96 -9.20 -14.26
N LEU A 13 -25.04 -8.57 -13.07
CA LEU A 13 -24.76 -9.26 -11.81
C LEU A 13 -25.76 -10.37 -11.50
N LEU A 14 -27.04 -10.16 -11.88
CA LEU A 14 -28.09 -11.16 -11.69
C LEU A 14 -27.94 -12.34 -12.68
N SER A 15 -27.36 -12.10 -13.85
CA SER A 15 -27.14 -13.13 -14.88
C SER A 15 -25.84 -13.91 -14.72
N ASP A 16 -24.87 -13.38 -13.93
CA ASP A 16 -23.58 -14.04 -13.75
C ASP A 16 -23.73 -15.41 -13.06
N ASP A 17 -23.01 -16.39 -13.59
CA ASP A 17 -23.05 -17.76 -13.06
C ASP A 17 -22.36 -17.85 -11.70
N MET A 18 -21.30 -17.08 -11.47
CA MET A 18 -20.53 -17.07 -10.23
C MET A 18 -20.03 -15.67 -9.86
N LEU A 19 -20.13 -15.36 -8.58
CA LEU A 19 -19.63 -14.12 -7.98
C LEU A 19 -18.51 -14.42 -6.98
N LEU A 20 -17.32 -13.87 -7.22
CA LEU A 20 -16.15 -14.08 -6.39
C LEU A 20 -15.85 -12.83 -5.57
N GLY A 21 -16.00 -12.90 -4.26
CA GLY A 21 -15.61 -11.84 -3.35
C GLY A 21 -14.15 -12.01 -2.92
N ILE A 22 -13.32 -11.00 -3.13
CA ILE A 22 -11.89 -11.01 -2.76
C ILE A 22 -11.68 -10.84 -1.25
N SER A 23 -12.67 -10.38 -0.50
CA SER A 23 -12.66 -10.31 0.95
C SER A 23 -13.93 -10.90 1.55
N LYS A 24 -13.87 -11.30 2.81
CA LYS A 24 -15.06 -11.76 3.54
C LYS A 24 -16.14 -10.68 3.58
N GLN A 25 -15.74 -9.42 3.75
CA GLN A 25 -16.66 -8.28 3.75
C GLN A 25 -17.36 -8.13 2.40
N SER A 26 -16.62 -8.13 1.29
CA SER A 26 -17.21 -8.04 -0.05
C SER A 26 -18.17 -9.20 -0.33
N THR A 27 -17.80 -10.41 0.06
CA THR A 27 -18.65 -11.60 -0.07
C THR A 27 -19.95 -11.45 0.73
N ASN A 28 -19.87 -10.93 1.96
CA ASN A 28 -21.06 -10.71 2.80
C ASN A 28 -21.96 -9.60 2.23
N ILE A 29 -21.37 -8.54 1.69
CA ILE A 29 -22.15 -7.47 1.01
C ILE A 29 -22.91 -8.06 -0.17
N VAL A 30 -22.27 -8.84 -1.03
CA VAL A 30 -22.93 -9.48 -2.17
C VAL A 30 -24.06 -10.39 -1.72
N LYS A 31 -23.86 -11.22 -0.69
CA LYS A 31 -24.91 -12.07 -0.12
C LYS A 31 -26.10 -11.28 0.42
N ASN A 32 -25.84 -10.17 1.12
CA ASN A 32 -26.88 -9.32 1.68
C ASN A 32 -27.70 -8.60 0.60
N VAL A 33 -27.03 -8.11 -0.46
CA VAL A 33 -27.71 -7.45 -1.57
C VAL A 33 -28.56 -8.43 -2.36
N LEU A 34 -28.10 -9.65 -2.54
CA LEU A 34 -28.80 -10.69 -3.29
C LEU A 34 -29.75 -11.54 -2.42
N LYS A 35 -30.05 -11.12 -1.18
CA LYS A 35 -30.94 -11.89 -0.27
C LYS A 35 -32.31 -12.20 -0.86
N ASP A 36 -32.87 -11.26 -1.66
CA ASP A 36 -34.17 -11.40 -2.31
C ASP A 36 -34.06 -12.01 -3.74
N HIS A 37 -32.84 -12.28 -4.20
CA HIS A 37 -32.50 -12.95 -5.46
C HIS A 37 -31.56 -14.11 -5.18
N PRO A 38 -32.00 -15.17 -4.48
CA PRO A 38 -31.10 -16.20 -4.00
C PRO A 38 -30.42 -16.91 -5.15
N LYS A 39 -29.10 -17.00 -5.07
CA LYS A 39 -28.27 -17.84 -5.91
C LYS A 39 -27.93 -19.15 -5.18
N GLU A 40 -27.59 -20.17 -5.94
CA GLU A 40 -27.07 -21.41 -5.40
C GLU A 40 -25.83 -21.16 -4.51
N ASP A 41 -25.63 -21.93 -3.46
CA ASP A 41 -24.55 -21.74 -2.49
C ASP A 41 -23.14 -21.75 -3.13
N TRP A 42 -22.98 -22.42 -4.25
CA TRP A 42 -21.73 -22.45 -5.00
C TRP A 42 -21.48 -21.17 -5.81
N ALA A 43 -22.51 -20.39 -6.10
CA ALA A 43 -22.42 -19.22 -6.98
C ALA A 43 -21.83 -17.98 -6.30
N ILE A 44 -21.75 -17.93 -4.97
CA ILE A 44 -21.12 -16.82 -4.24
C ILE A 44 -20.01 -17.38 -3.35
N LYS A 45 -18.78 -17.14 -3.74
CA LYS A 45 -17.59 -17.66 -3.03
C LYS A 45 -16.66 -16.55 -2.59
N TYR A 46 -16.04 -16.77 -1.45
CA TYR A 46 -14.87 -15.99 -1.02
C TYR A 46 -13.61 -16.60 -1.64
N VAL A 47 -12.89 -15.80 -2.40
CA VAL A 47 -11.61 -16.17 -3.01
C VAL A 47 -10.62 -15.05 -2.71
N PRO A 48 -9.74 -15.21 -1.71
CA PRO A 48 -8.75 -14.20 -1.37
C PRO A 48 -7.70 -14.09 -2.48
N HIS A 49 -7.07 -12.92 -2.57
CA HIS A 49 -5.85 -12.80 -3.36
C HIS A 49 -4.74 -13.65 -2.75
N GLY A 50 -3.95 -14.26 -3.63
CA GLY A 50 -2.68 -14.89 -3.29
C GLY A 50 -1.52 -13.95 -3.57
N ILE A 51 -0.37 -14.25 -2.97
CA ILE A 51 0.92 -13.62 -3.26
C ILE A 51 1.82 -14.67 -3.90
N ASP A 52 2.49 -14.27 -4.96
CA ASP A 52 3.47 -15.10 -5.63
C ASP A 52 4.80 -15.04 -4.84
N SER A 53 5.04 -16.05 -4.03
CA SER A 53 6.25 -16.15 -3.21
C SER A 53 7.55 -16.33 -4.01
N SER A 54 7.47 -16.56 -5.32
CA SER A 54 8.64 -16.52 -6.18
C SER A 54 9.07 -15.11 -6.56
N LYS A 55 8.20 -14.13 -6.31
CA LYS A 55 8.41 -12.71 -6.62
C LYS A 55 8.59 -11.83 -5.40
N PHE A 56 7.92 -12.18 -4.31
CA PHE A 56 8.00 -11.48 -3.03
C PHE A 56 8.49 -12.47 -1.97
N PHE A 57 9.71 -12.26 -1.53
CA PHE A 57 10.42 -13.13 -0.59
C PHE A 57 11.52 -12.34 0.15
N PRO A 58 11.90 -12.78 1.34
CA PRO A 58 13.04 -12.21 2.07
C PRO A 58 14.33 -12.40 1.28
N VAL A 59 15.04 -11.31 1.01
CA VAL A 59 16.31 -11.33 0.27
C VAL A 59 17.45 -11.51 1.25
N VAL A 60 18.29 -12.53 1.02
CA VAL A 60 19.42 -12.85 1.88
C VAL A 60 20.66 -13.06 1.00
N ASN A 61 21.76 -12.40 1.35
CA ASN A 61 23.07 -12.56 0.67
C ASN A 61 23.02 -12.32 -0.85
N ASP A 62 22.28 -11.33 -1.30
CA ASP A 62 22.15 -10.95 -2.72
C ASP A 62 22.96 -9.68 -3.01
N PHE A 63 24.00 -9.82 -3.83
CA PHE A 63 24.88 -8.69 -4.21
C PHE A 63 24.12 -7.59 -4.99
N GLU A 64 23.15 -7.97 -5.82
CA GLU A 64 22.34 -6.99 -6.56
C GLU A 64 21.41 -6.21 -5.64
N PHE A 65 20.94 -6.83 -4.57
CA PHE A 65 20.17 -6.16 -3.52
C PHE A 65 21.00 -5.12 -2.79
N GLU A 66 22.21 -5.47 -2.37
CA GLU A 66 23.11 -4.52 -1.70
C GLU A 66 23.44 -3.34 -2.63
N ALA A 67 23.76 -3.61 -3.89
CA ALA A 67 24.01 -2.55 -4.88
C ALA A 67 22.75 -1.68 -5.12
N PHE A 68 21.56 -2.27 -5.11
CA PHE A 68 20.31 -1.51 -5.19
C PHE A 68 20.14 -0.60 -3.97
N LYS A 69 20.33 -1.12 -2.77
CA LYS A 69 20.22 -0.38 -1.50
C LYS A 69 21.19 0.80 -1.44
N GLU A 70 22.46 0.58 -1.75
CA GLU A 70 23.49 1.63 -1.81
C GLU A 70 23.08 2.75 -2.78
N LYS A 71 22.71 2.38 -4.00
CA LYS A 71 22.26 3.33 -5.02
C LYS A 71 20.99 4.08 -4.62
N PHE A 72 19.99 3.36 -4.06
CA PHE A 72 18.71 3.92 -3.69
C PHE A 72 18.84 4.98 -2.60
N PHE A 73 19.66 4.73 -1.60
CA PHE A 73 19.93 5.65 -0.49
C PHE A 73 21.12 6.57 -0.70
N ASN A 74 21.71 6.63 -1.90
CA ASN A 74 22.91 7.43 -2.21
C ASN A 74 24.06 7.16 -1.23
N ASN A 75 24.33 5.90 -0.91
CA ASN A 75 25.33 5.44 0.06
C ASN A 75 25.10 5.96 1.50
N LYS A 76 23.91 6.46 1.81
CA LYS A 76 23.54 6.81 3.18
C LYS A 76 22.96 5.57 3.87
N GLU A 77 23.49 5.26 5.04
CA GLU A 77 22.97 4.20 5.89
C GLU A 77 21.89 4.74 6.83
N TYR A 78 20.80 3.99 6.93
CA TYR A 78 19.71 4.24 7.87
C TYR A 78 19.55 3.05 8.79
N ASP A 79 19.35 3.32 10.07
CA ASP A 79 19.12 2.29 11.10
C ASP A 79 17.64 1.86 11.13
N PHE A 80 16.75 2.72 10.61
CA PHE A 80 15.30 2.43 10.57
C PHE A 80 14.64 3.07 9.34
N VAL A 81 14.02 2.24 8.53
CA VAL A 81 13.35 2.65 7.30
C VAL A 81 11.88 2.28 7.33
N VAL A 82 11.02 3.28 7.17
CA VAL A 82 9.58 3.11 6.98
C VAL A 82 9.26 3.25 5.50
N LEU A 83 8.51 2.32 4.94
CA LEU A 83 8.02 2.37 3.57
C LEU A 83 6.53 2.67 3.54
N TRP A 84 6.13 3.54 2.65
CA TRP A 84 4.77 3.68 2.17
C TRP A 84 4.75 3.52 0.64
N ASN A 85 4.05 2.48 0.15
CA ASN A 85 3.93 2.16 -1.26
C ASN A 85 2.47 2.19 -1.68
N SER A 86 2.06 3.27 -2.32
CA SER A 86 0.70 3.42 -2.83
C SER A 86 0.60 4.60 -3.79
N ARG A 87 -0.45 4.66 -4.60
CA ARG A 87 -0.76 5.85 -5.38
C ARG A 87 -1.17 7.00 -4.45
N ASN A 88 -0.67 8.19 -4.71
CA ASN A 88 -1.06 9.41 -4.02
C ASN A 88 -2.47 9.84 -4.45
N ILE A 89 -3.48 9.28 -3.80
CA ILE A 89 -4.89 9.65 -3.98
C ILE A 89 -5.56 9.80 -2.62
N ARG A 90 -6.62 10.61 -2.55
CA ARG A 90 -7.27 11.03 -1.32
C ARG A 90 -7.49 9.91 -0.29
N ARG A 91 -8.07 8.77 -0.71
CA ARG A 91 -8.38 7.66 0.21
C ARG A 91 -7.17 6.93 0.80
N LYS A 92 -5.97 7.18 0.27
CA LYS A 92 -4.72 6.55 0.73
C LYS A 92 -4.02 7.33 1.82
N ASN A 93 -4.56 8.48 2.20
CA ASN A 93 -4.13 9.27 3.35
C ASN A 93 -2.61 9.55 3.40
N ALA A 94 -2.00 9.79 2.23
CA ALA A 94 -0.55 10.04 2.14
C ALA A 94 -0.06 11.21 3.01
N PRO A 95 -0.79 12.35 3.14
CA PRO A 95 -0.41 13.42 4.07
C PRO A 95 -0.35 12.98 5.53
N ASP A 96 -1.27 12.10 5.94
CA ASP A 96 -1.32 11.61 7.32
C ASP A 96 -0.13 10.69 7.65
N ILE A 97 0.40 9.98 6.63
CA ILE A 97 1.66 9.23 6.77
C ILE A 97 2.83 10.17 7.07
N ILE A 98 2.92 11.30 6.35
CA ILE A 98 3.97 12.31 6.56
C ILE A 98 3.84 12.94 7.95
N LEU A 99 2.62 13.25 8.38
CA LEU A 99 2.37 13.78 9.73
C LEU A 99 2.71 12.76 10.81
N ALA A 100 2.31 11.50 10.65
CA ALA A 100 2.66 10.43 11.59
C ALA A 100 4.18 10.24 11.68
N TRP A 101 4.88 10.31 10.56
CA TRP A 101 6.33 10.29 10.49
C TRP A 101 6.96 11.45 11.26
N LYS A 102 6.44 12.66 11.08
CA LYS A 102 6.90 13.85 11.82
C LYS A 102 6.72 13.67 13.33
N LEU A 103 5.54 13.24 13.76
CA LEU A 103 5.24 13.00 15.17
C LEU A 103 6.14 11.89 15.77
N PHE A 104 6.49 10.88 15.01
CA PHE A 104 7.44 9.85 15.42
C PHE A 104 8.84 10.45 15.58
N THR A 105 9.36 11.15 14.56
CA THR A 105 10.72 11.71 14.59
C THR A 105 10.92 12.79 15.63
N ASP A 106 9.87 13.51 16.01
CA ASP A 106 9.92 14.50 17.09
C ASP A 106 10.13 13.90 18.49
N GLN A 107 9.91 12.59 18.64
CA GLN A 107 10.15 11.87 19.89
C GLN A 107 11.58 11.33 20.00
N LEU A 108 12.36 11.43 18.93
CA LEU A 108 13.72 10.94 18.85
C LEU A 108 14.75 12.05 19.17
N THR A 109 15.95 11.65 19.54
CA THR A 109 17.07 12.60 19.49
C THR A 109 17.39 12.96 18.05
N LYS A 110 18.09 14.08 17.85
CA LYS A 110 18.50 14.51 16.52
C LYS A 110 19.31 13.43 15.79
N GLU A 111 20.25 12.80 16.49
CA GLU A 111 21.12 11.74 15.96
C GLU A 111 20.28 10.51 15.56
N GLN A 112 19.28 10.15 16.33
CA GLN A 112 18.38 9.04 16.00
C GLN A 112 17.52 9.38 14.80
N ALA A 113 16.91 10.57 14.76
CA ALA A 113 16.08 11.01 13.65
C ALA A 113 16.86 11.09 12.32
N GLU A 114 18.15 11.50 12.36
CA GLU A 114 19.02 11.52 11.17
C GLU A 114 19.30 10.13 10.58
N LYS A 115 19.17 9.09 11.40
CA LYS A 115 19.35 7.68 11.01
C LYS A 115 18.05 6.96 10.63
N CYS A 116 16.95 7.67 10.60
CA CYS A 116 15.66 7.13 10.16
C CYS A 116 15.25 7.74 8.81
N ALA A 117 14.52 6.98 8.00
CA ALA A 117 13.97 7.45 6.73
C ALA A 117 12.53 7.01 6.52
N LEU A 118 11.70 7.89 5.94
CA LEU A 118 10.43 7.53 5.34
C LEU A 118 10.59 7.48 3.82
N VAL A 119 10.43 6.31 3.24
CA VAL A 119 10.40 6.12 1.79
C VAL A 119 8.95 6.11 1.32
N MET A 120 8.63 6.97 0.39
CA MET A 120 7.31 7.02 -0.26
C MET A 120 7.45 6.67 -1.74
N HIS A 121 7.05 5.44 -2.11
CA HIS A 121 7.03 5.01 -3.50
C HIS A 121 5.71 5.41 -4.16
N THR A 122 5.72 6.56 -4.81
CA THR A 122 4.53 7.20 -5.37
C THR A 122 4.90 8.35 -6.31
N ASP A 123 3.93 8.81 -7.11
CA ASP A 123 3.98 10.16 -7.67
C ASP A 123 3.68 11.17 -6.55
N PRO A 124 4.63 12.06 -6.20
CA PRO A 124 4.45 12.98 -5.09
C PRO A 124 3.44 14.10 -5.39
N VAL A 125 3.10 14.33 -6.67
CA VAL A 125 2.12 15.35 -7.11
C VAL A 125 1.16 14.71 -8.11
N ASP A 126 0.13 14.01 -7.61
CA ASP A 126 -0.93 13.40 -8.43
C ASP A 126 -2.15 14.32 -8.47
N ASP A 127 -2.79 14.48 -9.63
CA ASP A 127 -3.98 15.33 -9.82
C ASP A 127 -5.17 14.95 -8.88
N ASN A 128 -5.23 13.69 -8.45
CA ASN A 128 -6.25 13.17 -7.53
C ASN A 128 -5.75 13.05 -6.09
N GLY A 129 -4.57 13.58 -5.82
CA GLY A 129 -3.88 13.48 -4.54
C GLY A 129 -3.58 14.82 -3.90
N THR A 130 -2.44 14.87 -3.25
CA THR A 130 -1.94 16.05 -2.53
C THR A 130 -0.51 16.32 -3.00
N ASP A 131 -0.10 17.59 -3.00
CA ASP A 131 1.30 17.99 -3.15
C ASP A 131 2.09 17.56 -1.91
N LEU A 132 2.67 16.36 -1.94
CA LEU A 132 3.37 15.78 -0.80
C LEU A 132 4.67 16.53 -0.44
N PRO A 133 5.46 17.04 -1.40
CA PRO A 133 6.57 17.94 -1.10
C PRO A 133 6.15 19.15 -0.25
N ALA A 134 5.05 19.80 -0.59
CA ALA A 134 4.52 20.93 0.19
C ALA A 134 4.08 20.50 1.61
N VAL A 135 3.53 19.30 1.76
CA VAL A 135 3.21 18.74 3.08
C VAL A 135 4.48 18.48 3.90
N VAL A 136 5.51 17.90 3.29
CA VAL A 136 6.82 17.66 3.96
C VAL A 136 7.42 18.97 4.45
N GLU A 137 7.42 20.00 3.61
CA GLU A 137 7.91 21.34 3.97
C GLU A 137 7.11 21.95 5.11
N THR A 138 5.78 21.94 5.00
CA THR A 138 4.87 22.52 5.99
C THR A 138 4.99 21.84 7.36
N CYS A 139 5.10 20.51 7.37
CA CYS A 139 5.27 19.75 8.61
C CYS A 139 6.71 19.82 9.15
N GLY A 140 7.69 20.20 8.33
CA GLY A 140 9.11 20.08 8.67
C GLY A 140 9.55 18.64 8.89
N SER A 141 9.03 17.70 8.10
CA SER A 141 9.30 16.27 8.26
C SER A 141 10.68 15.92 7.73
N PRO A 142 11.58 15.32 8.54
CA PRO A 142 12.94 15.01 8.11
C PRO A 142 13.00 13.72 7.29
N ASN A 143 14.00 13.60 6.42
CA ASN A 143 14.39 12.36 5.73
C ASN A 143 13.22 11.64 5.02
N VAL A 144 12.34 12.40 4.34
CA VAL A 144 11.32 11.85 3.45
C VAL A 144 11.92 11.69 2.06
N ILE A 145 11.93 10.48 1.54
CA ILE A 145 12.51 10.10 0.24
C ILE A 145 11.38 9.70 -0.70
N PHE A 146 11.20 10.44 -1.79
CA PHE A 146 10.24 10.09 -2.83
C PHE A 146 10.88 9.21 -3.89
N SER A 147 10.37 7.99 -4.04
CA SER A 147 10.70 7.06 -5.10
C SER A 147 9.66 7.19 -6.21
N THR A 148 9.99 7.95 -7.25
CA THR A 148 9.05 8.34 -8.31
C THR A 148 9.17 7.51 -9.57
N GLN A 149 10.28 6.78 -9.74
CA GLN A 149 10.52 5.99 -10.93
C GLN A 149 9.67 4.72 -10.92
N LYS A 150 9.14 4.35 -12.08
CA LYS A 150 8.56 3.03 -12.26
C LYS A 150 9.67 1.99 -12.12
N ILE A 151 9.54 1.10 -11.17
CA ILE A 151 10.50 0.03 -10.90
C ILE A 151 9.95 -1.31 -11.36
N GLU A 152 10.85 -2.23 -11.70
CA GLU A 152 10.52 -3.61 -12.04
C GLU A 152 10.13 -4.40 -10.79
N GLN A 153 9.45 -5.53 -10.96
CA GLN A 153 8.98 -6.34 -9.85
C GLN A 153 10.09 -6.82 -8.92
N LYS A 154 11.26 -7.17 -9.45
CA LYS A 154 12.43 -7.53 -8.64
C LYS A 154 12.87 -6.36 -7.75
N GLN A 155 12.91 -5.16 -8.31
CA GLN A 155 13.26 -3.95 -7.58
C GLN A 155 12.20 -3.57 -6.54
N LEU A 156 10.93 -3.87 -6.81
CA LEU A 156 9.86 -3.68 -5.82
C LEU A 156 10.05 -4.62 -4.62
N ASN A 157 10.40 -5.88 -4.86
CA ASN A 157 10.78 -6.79 -3.78
C ASN A 157 11.98 -6.27 -2.99
N TYR A 158 13.00 -5.75 -3.66
CA TYR A 158 14.14 -5.12 -3.00
C TYR A 158 13.72 -3.91 -2.15
N LEU A 159 12.80 -3.09 -2.64
CA LEU A 159 12.29 -1.94 -1.90
C LEU A 159 11.58 -2.37 -0.60
N TYR A 160 10.77 -3.43 -0.64
CA TYR A 160 10.19 -4.02 0.57
C TYR A 160 11.26 -4.53 1.53
N ASN A 161 12.30 -5.20 1.02
CA ASN A 161 13.42 -5.72 1.83
C ASN A 161 14.37 -4.62 2.36
N CYS A 162 14.33 -3.41 1.82
CA CYS A 162 15.05 -2.25 2.35
C CYS A 162 14.36 -1.60 3.55
N SER A 163 13.13 -1.98 3.86
CA SER A 163 12.31 -1.35 4.89
C SER A 163 12.09 -2.27 6.10
N ASP A 164 12.07 -1.66 7.28
CA ASP A 164 11.79 -2.34 8.55
C ASP A 164 10.29 -2.38 8.83
N VAL A 165 9.56 -1.38 8.35
CA VAL A 165 8.11 -1.26 8.54
C VAL A 165 7.45 -0.77 7.25
N HIS A 166 6.39 -1.43 6.82
CA HIS A 166 5.50 -0.92 5.79
C HIS A 166 4.26 -0.29 6.42
N MET A 167 4.11 1.02 6.28
CA MET A 167 2.91 1.73 6.71
C MET A 167 1.82 1.61 5.64
N PHE A 168 0.64 1.25 6.07
CA PHE A 168 -0.53 1.11 5.20
C PHE A 168 -1.74 1.78 5.84
N MET A 169 -2.06 2.99 5.38
CA MET A 169 -3.19 3.76 5.88
C MET A 169 -4.13 4.06 4.71
N THR A 170 -5.37 3.67 4.82
CA THR A 170 -6.36 3.86 3.76
C THR A 170 -7.78 3.83 4.33
N ASP A 171 -8.67 4.64 3.79
CA ASP A 171 -10.09 4.64 4.19
C ASP A 171 -10.79 3.33 3.78
N ASN A 172 -10.41 2.77 2.65
CA ASN A 172 -10.89 1.45 2.21
C ASN A 172 -9.98 0.79 1.18
N GLU A 173 -10.04 -0.53 1.16
CA GLU A 173 -9.36 -1.38 0.19
C GLU A 173 -10.22 -2.57 -0.20
N GLY A 174 -10.04 -3.06 -1.42
CA GLY A 174 -10.54 -4.37 -1.80
C GLY A 174 -9.79 -5.49 -1.10
N TRP A 175 -8.45 -5.41 -1.10
CA TRP A 175 -7.56 -6.38 -0.46
C TRP A 175 -6.36 -5.74 0.25
N GLY A 176 -5.66 -4.83 -0.43
CA GLY A 176 -4.41 -4.24 0.06
C GLY A 176 -3.18 -5.05 -0.37
N LEU A 177 -3.00 -5.22 -1.69
CA LEU A 177 -1.89 -6.01 -2.25
C LEU A 177 -0.54 -5.59 -1.71
N GLY A 178 -0.22 -4.29 -1.65
CA GLY A 178 1.06 -3.82 -1.15
C GLY A 178 1.37 -4.26 0.28
N LEU A 179 0.33 -4.37 1.14
CA LEU A 179 0.52 -4.90 2.49
C LEU A 179 0.87 -6.39 2.48
N THR A 180 0.19 -7.18 1.65
CA THR A 180 0.47 -8.62 1.56
C THR A 180 1.77 -8.95 0.82
N GLU A 181 2.20 -8.10 -0.10
CA GLU A 181 3.49 -8.22 -0.79
C GLU A 181 4.68 -7.96 0.14
N SER A 182 4.49 -7.15 1.19
CA SER A 182 5.53 -6.77 2.15
C SER A 182 5.64 -7.71 3.37
N LEU A 183 4.78 -8.72 3.46
CA LEU A 183 4.81 -9.74 4.53
C LEU A 183 5.70 -10.91 4.18
#